data_56a2269e91483c030dba892721ed468c
#
_entry.id   56a2269e91483c030dba892721ed468c
#
_cell.length_a   1.000
_cell.length_b   1.000
_cell.length_c   1.000
_cell.angle_alpha   90.00
_cell.angle_beta   90.00
_cell.angle_gamma   90.00
#
_symmetry.space_group_name_H-M   'P 1'
#
loop_
_entity.id
_entity.type
_entity.pdbx_description
1 polymer ?
#
loop_
_entity_poly.entity_id
_entity_poly.type
_entity_poly.pdbx_seq_one_letter_code
_entity_poly.pdbx_strand_id
1 'polypeptide(L)'
;MSFENNITVKLTEDAHRRIDEDPDDIFYKIPRFVTHLDATAISAVTELYRKYIPINADVLDLMSSWISHYPKEVNYHRVVGLGMNARELARNKQLDEWLVHDLNTQPELPFKKNQFDLCTICVSFDYLTQPVTVLKEISRVLRSNASVIITYSNRFFETKVTSAWLSLSEHDRKYLIRTYLLEAKTYVDIQFMDCSSITGDPLYAVKANVA
;
A
#
# COMPACT_ATOMS: atom_id res chain seq x y z
N MET A 1 0.77 -9.96 26.15
CA MET A 1 0.29 -8.80 25.37
C MET A 1 1.38 -7.76 25.42
N SER A 2 2.05 -7.50 24.30
CA SER A 2 3.17 -6.55 24.32
C SER A 2 2.61 -5.12 24.37
N PHE A 3 3.28 -4.24 25.09
CA PHE A 3 2.94 -2.81 25.21
C PHE A 3 2.84 -2.08 23.85
N GLU A 4 3.46 -2.61 22.81
CA GLU A 4 3.44 -2.05 21.45
C GLU A 4 2.03 -2.07 20.79
N ASN A 5 1.11 -2.93 21.24
CA ASN A 5 -0.22 -3.06 20.63
C ASN A 5 -1.19 -1.92 20.94
N ASN A 6 -0.83 -0.95 21.78
CA ASN A 6 -1.70 0.15 22.17
C ASN A 6 -1.21 1.54 21.71
N ILE A 7 -0.08 1.62 21.02
CA ILE A 7 0.46 2.90 20.56
C ILE A 7 -0.33 3.37 19.34
N THR A 8 -0.82 4.62 19.40
CA THR A 8 -1.43 5.37 18.29
C THR A 8 -0.75 6.72 18.15
N VAL A 9 -0.77 7.27 16.95
CA VAL A 9 -0.25 8.60 16.66
C VAL A 9 -1.36 9.62 16.79
N LYS A 10 -1.12 10.70 17.57
CA LYS A 10 -2.05 11.82 17.59
C LYS A 10 -1.85 12.67 16.34
N LEU A 11 -2.87 12.73 15.51
CA LEU A 11 -2.84 13.52 14.29
C LEU A 11 -3.12 14.98 14.58
N THR A 12 -2.41 15.87 13.88
CA THR A 12 -2.67 17.32 13.84
C THR A 12 -3.62 17.64 12.68
N GLU A 13 -4.17 18.85 12.63
CA GLU A 13 -5.02 19.30 11.51
C GLU A 13 -4.28 19.24 10.17
N ASP A 14 -2.97 19.50 10.17
CA ASP A 14 -2.11 19.50 8.98
C ASP A 14 -1.49 18.13 8.68
N ALA A 15 -1.88 17.07 9.38
CA ALA A 15 -1.27 15.75 9.27
C ALA A 15 -1.20 15.22 7.83
N HIS A 16 -2.21 15.53 7.02
CA HIS A 16 -2.34 15.05 5.64
C HIS A 16 -1.90 16.07 4.58
N ARG A 17 -1.38 17.25 4.98
CA ARG A 17 -0.78 18.20 4.04
C ARG A 17 0.55 17.67 3.51
N ARG A 18 0.93 18.13 2.32
CA ARG A 18 2.18 17.77 1.62
C ARG A 18 2.98 19.02 1.33
N ILE A 19 4.28 18.89 1.08
CA ILE A 19 5.13 20.00 0.62
C ILE A 19 4.68 20.46 -0.76
N ASP A 20 4.42 19.49 -1.67
CA ASP A 20 3.88 19.73 -3.00
C ASP A 20 2.41 19.29 -3.02
N GLU A 21 1.50 20.27 -3.01
CA GLU A 21 0.04 20.06 -3.07
C GLU A 21 -0.50 20.19 -4.51
N ASP A 22 0.35 20.34 -5.53
CA ASP A 22 -0.08 20.31 -6.92
C ASP A 22 -0.77 18.96 -7.24
N PRO A 23 -1.74 18.97 -8.16
CA PRO A 23 -2.47 17.75 -8.55
C PRO A 23 -1.55 16.59 -8.92
N ASP A 24 -1.87 15.41 -8.42
CA ASP A 24 -1.02 14.21 -8.58
C ASP A 24 -0.90 13.75 -10.04
N ASP A 25 -1.89 14.03 -10.88
CA ASP A 25 -1.85 13.76 -12.32
C ASP A 25 -0.71 14.53 -13.03
N ILE A 26 -0.33 15.71 -12.54
CA ILE A 26 0.83 16.48 -13.02
C ILE A 26 2.13 15.75 -12.64
N PHE A 27 2.26 15.37 -11.37
CA PHE A 27 3.46 14.71 -10.85
C PHE A 27 3.69 13.34 -11.49
N TYR A 28 2.63 12.53 -11.65
CA TYR A 28 2.69 11.19 -12.23
C TYR A 28 2.53 11.16 -13.76
N LYS A 29 2.45 12.30 -14.44
CA LYS A 29 2.31 12.38 -15.91
C LYS A 29 3.46 11.71 -16.66
N ILE A 30 4.70 11.87 -16.17
CA ILE A 30 5.89 11.28 -16.78
C ILE A 30 6.09 9.88 -16.19
N PRO A 31 6.03 8.81 -17.02
CA PRO A 31 6.21 7.44 -16.53
C PRO A 31 7.63 7.21 -16.00
N ARG A 32 7.73 6.47 -14.91
CA ARG A 32 8.98 6.10 -14.25
C ARG A 32 9.18 4.59 -14.29
N PHE A 33 9.97 4.11 -15.23
CA PHE A 33 10.29 2.67 -15.37
C PHE A 33 11.53 2.31 -14.56
N VAL A 34 11.53 2.66 -13.29
CA VAL A 34 12.61 2.37 -12.33
C VAL A 34 12.02 1.63 -11.12
N THR A 35 12.81 0.78 -10.52
CA THR A 35 12.47 0.23 -9.21
C THR A 35 12.88 1.24 -8.14
N HIS A 36 11.98 1.55 -7.22
CA HIS A 36 12.25 2.49 -6.14
C HIS A 36 12.98 1.82 -4.97
N LEU A 37 12.95 0.50 -4.92
CA LEU A 37 13.64 -0.35 -3.96
C LEU A 37 14.85 -1.00 -4.63
N ASP A 38 15.86 -1.34 -3.84
CA ASP A 38 16.96 -2.17 -4.30
C ASP A 38 16.56 -3.65 -4.45
N ALA A 39 17.46 -4.46 -5.02
CA ALA A 39 17.19 -5.87 -5.27
C ALA A 39 16.89 -6.68 -4.00
N THR A 40 17.49 -6.29 -2.88
CA THR A 40 17.32 -6.96 -1.59
C THR A 40 15.91 -6.72 -1.02
N ALA A 41 15.48 -5.46 -1.01
CA ALA A 41 14.14 -5.10 -0.57
C ALA A 41 13.06 -5.66 -1.51
N ILE A 42 13.30 -5.67 -2.84
CA ILE A 42 12.41 -6.33 -3.82
C ILE A 42 12.25 -7.83 -3.51
N SER A 43 13.36 -8.51 -3.19
CA SER A 43 13.30 -9.93 -2.79
C SER A 43 12.46 -10.11 -1.53
N ALA A 44 12.61 -9.22 -0.53
CA ALA A 44 11.84 -9.26 0.70
C ALA A 44 10.34 -9.02 0.47
N VAL A 45 9.96 -8.07 -0.41
CA VAL A 45 8.56 -7.89 -0.84
C VAL A 45 8.02 -9.16 -1.47
N THR A 46 8.78 -9.78 -2.39
CA THR A 46 8.38 -11.01 -3.08
C THR A 46 8.15 -12.16 -2.09
N GLU A 47 9.05 -12.34 -1.10
CA GLU A 47 8.89 -13.35 -0.06
C GLU A 47 7.69 -13.09 0.84
N LEU A 48 7.45 -11.82 1.20
CA LEU A 48 6.27 -11.42 1.97
C LEU A 48 4.98 -11.80 1.22
N TYR A 49 4.91 -11.48 -0.06
CA TYR A 49 3.76 -11.79 -0.90
C TYR A 49 3.59 -13.30 -1.11
N ARG A 50 4.67 -14.05 -1.29
CA ARG A 50 4.65 -15.54 -1.36
C ARG A 50 4.02 -16.16 -0.13
N LYS A 51 4.28 -15.59 1.04
CA LYS A 51 3.76 -16.11 2.31
C LYS A 51 2.26 -15.85 2.51
N TYR A 52 1.74 -14.72 2.00
CA TYR A 52 0.42 -14.25 2.38
C TYR A 52 -0.61 -14.21 1.25
N ILE A 53 -0.20 -14.22 -0.02
CA ILE A 53 -1.17 -14.26 -1.12
C ILE A 53 -1.70 -15.69 -1.27
N PRO A 54 -3.02 -15.90 -1.17
CA PRO A 54 -3.60 -17.22 -1.37
C PRO A 54 -3.43 -17.70 -2.82
N ILE A 55 -3.32 -19.01 -3.00
CA ILE A 55 -3.32 -19.63 -4.34
C ILE A 55 -4.69 -19.36 -5.01
N ASN A 56 -4.68 -19.05 -6.29
CA ASN A 56 -5.86 -18.69 -7.08
C ASN A 56 -6.63 -17.48 -6.54
N ALA A 57 -5.95 -16.54 -5.88
CA ALA A 57 -6.58 -15.34 -5.33
C ALA A 57 -6.95 -14.33 -6.42
N ASP A 58 -8.03 -13.57 -6.17
CA ASP A 58 -8.27 -12.27 -6.77
C ASP A 58 -7.50 -11.21 -5.99
N VAL A 59 -6.48 -10.60 -6.61
CA VAL A 59 -5.57 -9.64 -5.94
C VAL A 59 -5.81 -8.24 -6.48
N LEU A 60 -5.92 -7.27 -5.57
CA LEU A 60 -5.90 -5.84 -5.89
C LEU A 60 -4.51 -5.26 -5.60
N ASP A 61 -3.82 -4.82 -6.64
CA ASP A 61 -2.56 -4.07 -6.56
C ASP A 61 -2.89 -2.57 -6.56
N LEU A 62 -3.02 -2.00 -5.39
CA LEU A 62 -3.43 -0.62 -5.22
C LEU A 62 -2.22 0.32 -5.24
N MET A 63 -2.36 1.47 -5.89
CA MET A 63 -1.27 2.40 -6.20
C MET A 63 -0.14 1.73 -7.02
N SER A 64 -0.57 0.87 -7.93
CA SER A 64 0.28 0.05 -8.79
C SER A 64 1.06 0.90 -9.81
N SER A 65 2.15 0.35 -10.29
CA SER A 65 3.00 0.92 -11.32
C SER A 65 3.37 -0.15 -12.36
N TRP A 66 4.55 -0.04 -12.97
CA TRP A 66 5.00 -0.94 -14.05
C TRP A 66 5.46 -2.34 -13.57
N ILE A 67 5.50 -2.57 -12.25
CA ILE A 67 5.90 -3.83 -11.63
C ILE A 67 5.24 -3.99 -10.25
N SER A 68 4.77 -5.21 -9.93
CA SER A 68 4.05 -5.51 -8.67
C SER A 68 4.86 -6.35 -7.68
N HIS A 69 6.01 -6.89 -8.08
CA HIS A 69 6.90 -7.76 -7.28
C HIS A 69 6.25 -9.06 -6.79
N TYR A 70 5.17 -9.51 -7.39
CA TYR A 70 4.55 -10.80 -7.05
C TYR A 70 5.42 -11.99 -7.44
N PRO A 71 5.45 -13.08 -6.63
CA PRO A 71 6.14 -14.30 -6.97
C PRO A 71 5.57 -14.92 -8.27
N LYS A 72 6.46 -15.20 -9.22
CA LYS A 72 6.07 -15.63 -10.59
C LYS A 72 5.55 -17.06 -10.65
N GLU A 73 5.90 -17.89 -9.67
CA GLU A 73 5.50 -19.28 -9.57
C GLU A 73 4.13 -19.48 -8.90
N VAL A 74 3.55 -18.44 -8.32
CA VAL A 74 2.22 -18.49 -7.71
C VAL A 74 1.16 -18.26 -8.80
N ASN A 75 0.15 -19.11 -8.83
CA ASN A 75 -0.99 -18.95 -9.71
C ASN A 75 -2.02 -18.01 -9.04
N TYR A 76 -2.34 -16.93 -9.71
CA TYR A 76 -3.41 -16.01 -9.35
C TYR A 76 -4.63 -16.28 -10.22
N HIS A 77 -5.84 -16.12 -9.66
CA HIS A 77 -7.05 -16.13 -10.48
C HIS A 77 -7.13 -14.86 -11.31
N ARG A 78 -6.83 -13.72 -10.67
CA ARG A 78 -6.82 -12.42 -11.32
C ARG A 78 -6.02 -11.42 -10.50
N VAL A 79 -5.23 -10.57 -11.17
CA VAL A 79 -4.53 -9.44 -10.58
C VAL A 79 -5.01 -8.15 -11.23
N VAL A 80 -5.59 -7.25 -10.44
CA VAL A 80 -6.10 -5.96 -10.92
C VAL A 80 -5.25 -4.84 -10.36
N GLY A 81 -4.63 -4.03 -11.23
CA GLY A 81 -3.84 -2.87 -10.86
C GLY A 81 -4.66 -1.59 -10.89
N LEU A 82 -4.47 -0.73 -9.89
CA LEU A 82 -5.00 0.63 -9.87
C LEU A 82 -3.87 1.59 -9.55
N GLY A 83 -3.61 2.55 -10.45
CA GLY A 83 -2.49 3.47 -10.33
C GLY A 83 -2.68 4.75 -11.14
N MET A 84 -1.68 5.62 -11.14
CA MET A 84 -1.78 6.97 -11.71
C MET A 84 -1.33 7.08 -13.17
N ASN A 85 -0.50 6.15 -13.68
CA ASN A 85 0.08 6.28 -15.01
C ASN A 85 -0.26 5.09 -15.91
N ALA A 86 -1.07 5.33 -16.95
CA ALA A 86 -1.51 4.30 -17.91
C ALA A 86 -0.34 3.58 -18.61
N ARG A 87 0.78 4.29 -18.89
CA ARG A 87 1.93 3.70 -19.60
C ARG A 87 2.72 2.77 -18.68
N GLU A 88 2.77 3.06 -17.39
CA GLU A 88 3.37 2.17 -16.39
C GLU A 88 2.50 0.93 -16.21
N LEU A 89 1.21 1.11 -15.95
CA LEU A 89 0.26 0.01 -15.77
C LEU A 89 0.22 -0.93 -16.98
N ALA A 90 0.14 -0.39 -18.20
CA ALA A 90 0.17 -1.19 -19.43
C ALA A 90 1.48 -2.00 -19.62
N ARG A 91 2.56 -1.62 -18.94
CA ARG A 91 3.84 -2.34 -19.00
C ARG A 91 4.00 -3.41 -17.92
N ASN A 92 3.12 -3.39 -16.93
CA ASN A 92 3.14 -4.36 -15.85
C ASN A 92 2.56 -5.70 -16.31
N LYS A 93 3.44 -6.65 -16.57
CA LYS A 93 3.08 -8.00 -17.06
C LYS A 93 2.45 -8.90 -16.00
N GLN A 94 2.37 -8.43 -14.76
CA GLN A 94 1.76 -9.17 -13.65
C GLN A 94 0.29 -8.79 -13.44
N LEU A 95 -0.21 -7.78 -14.17
CA LEU A 95 -1.61 -7.37 -14.13
C LEU A 95 -2.40 -8.02 -15.27
N ASP A 96 -3.55 -8.58 -14.95
CA ASP A 96 -4.56 -9.02 -15.94
C ASP A 96 -5.43 -7.86 -16.40
N GLU A 97 -5.76 -6.96 -15.49
CA GLU A 97 -6.55 -5.76 -15.73
C GLU A 97 -5.92 -4.57 -14.98
N TRP A 98 -6.17 -3.36 -15.48
CA TRP A 98 -5.74 -2.15 -14.77
C TRP A 98 -6.64 -0.96 -15.06
N LEU A 99 -6.64 0.01 -14.11
CA LEU A 99 -7.37 1.27 -14.22
C LEU A 99 -6.46 2.43 -13.79
N VAL A 100 -6.61 3.57 -14.48
CA VAL A 100 -6.03 4.84 -14.00
C VAL A 100 -7.01 5.47 -13.03
N HIS A 101 -6.54 5.75 -11.81
CA HIS A 101 -7.39 6.28 -10.76
C HIS A 101 -6.56 7.03 -9.73
N ASP A 102 -7.01 8.22 -9.35
CA ASP A 102 -6.38 9.05 -8.33
C ASP A 102 -7.16 8.95 -7.01
N LEU A 103 -6.58 8.24 -6.04
CA LEU A 103 -7.18 8.01 -4.72
C LEU A 103 -7.25 9.27 -3.85
N ASN A 104 -6.47 10.31 -4.14
CA ASN A 104 -6.50 11.56 -3.40
C ASN A 104 -7.64 12.47 -3.86
N THR A 105 -8.09 12.34 -5.11
CA THR A 105 -9.25 13.06 -5.66
C THR A 105 -10.54 12.24 -5.62
N GLN A 106 -10.42 10.92 -5.76
CA GLN A 106 -11.53 9.97 -5.78
C GLN A 106 -11.18 8.76 -4.90
N PRO A 107 -11.37 8.84 -3.58
CA PRO A 107 -11.00 7.74 -2.67
C PRO A 107 -11.89 6.51 -2.81
N GLU A 108 -13.06 6.62 -3.42
CA GLU A 108 -13.96 5.49 -3.70
C GLU A 108 -13.37 4.58 -4.77
N LEU A 109 -13.27 3.28 -4.47
CA LEU A 109 -12.76 2.29 -5.40
C LEU A 109 -13.82 1.86 -6.42
N PRO A 110 -13.51 1.83 -7.74
CA PRO A 110 -14.47 1.50 -8.79
C PRO A 110 -14.74 -0.01 -8.89
N PHE A 111 -14.85 -0.69 -7.76
CA PHE A 111 -15.07 -2.12 -7.65
C PHE A 111 -16.29 -2.44 -6.79
N LYS A 112 -16.88 -3.62 -7.01
CA LYS A 112 -17.97 -4.13 -6.17
C LYS A 112 -17.45 -4.57 -4.80
N LYS A 113 -18.35 -4.61 -3.81
CA LYS A 113 -18.01 -5.19 -2.51
C LYS A 113 -17.65 -6.68 -2.62
N ASN A 114 -16.77 -7.15 -1.73
CA ASN A 114 -16.39 -8.56 -1.62
C ASN A 114 -15.84 -9.16 -2.93
N GLN A 115 -14.97 -8.42 -3.62
CA GLN A 115 -14.46 -8.82 -4.91
C GLN A 115 -13.05 -9.43 -4.84
N PHE A 116 -12.23 -9.04 -3.87
CA PHE A 116 -10.84 -9.45 -3.78
C PHE A 116 -10.52 -10.26 -2.52
N ASP A 117 -9.53 -11.15 -2.63
CA ASP A 117 -9.02 -11.97 -1.53
C ASP A 117 -7.85 -11.30 -0.81
N LEU A 118 -7.18 -10.36 -1.45
CA LEU A 118 -6.07 -9.60 -0.89
C LEU A 118 -5.90 -8.27 -1.61
N CYS A 119 -5.52 -7.23 -0.85
CA CYS A 119 -5.06 -5.96 -1.39
C CYS A 119 -3.61 -5.72 -0.96
N THR A 120 -2.76 -5.28 -1.91
CA THR A 120 -1.41 -4.85 -1.62
C THR A 120 -1.23 -3.37 -1.92
N ILE A 121 -0.44 -2.68 -1.09
CA ILE A 121 0.04 -1.32 -1.31
C ILE A 121 1.55 -1.36 -1.11
N CYS A 122 2.30 -1.25 -2.21
CA CYS A 122 3.75 -1.40 -2.18
C CYS A 122 4.43 -0.02 -2.15
N VAL A 123 5.03 0.32 -1.01
CA VAL A 123 5.83 1.56 -0.77
C VAL A 123 5.22 2.84 -1.33
N SER A 124 3.92 3.02 -1.10
CA SER A 124 3.16 4.15 -1.65
C SER A 124 2.03 4.67 -0.74
N PHE A 125 1.76 4.00 0.37
CA PHE A 125 0.68 4.40 1.31
C PHE A 125 0.87 5.80 1.90
N ASP A 126 2.10 6.24 2.02
CA ASP A 126 2.56 7.53 2.54
C ASP A 126 2.11 8.74 1.70
N TYR A 127 1.65 8.51 0.45
CA TYR A 127 1.13 9.57 -0.43
C TYR A 127 -0.37 9.83 -0.29
N LEU A 128 -1.09 9.00 0.47
CA LEU A 128 -2.54 9.13 0.65
C LEU A 128 -2.89 10.30 1.59
N THR A 129 -3.66 11.25 1.08
CA THR A 129 -4.18 12.38 1.86
C THR A 129 -5.50 12.06 2.56
N GLN A 130 -6.18 10.98 2.16
CA GLN A 130 -7.42 10.48 2.75
C GLN A 130 -7.30 8.99 3.16
N PRO A 131 -6.26 8.59 3.94
CA PRO A 131 -5.93 7.19 4.17
C PRO A 131 -7.06 6.39 4.82
N VAL A 132 -7.79 7.00 5.75
CA VAL A 132 -8.91 6.32 6.44
C VAL A 132 -10.06 6.01 5.48
N THR A 133 -10.40 6.94 4.58
CA THR A 133 -11.44 6.73 3.56
C THR A 133 -11.04 5.63 2.59
N VAL A 134 -9.80 5.66 2.11
CA VAL A 134 -9.25 4.62 1.23
C VAL A 134 -9.23 3.26 1.92
N LEU A 135 -8.83 3.19 3.19
CA LEU A 135 -8.85 1.93 3.95
C LEU A 135 -10.27 1.37 4.13
N LYS A 136 -11.29 2.22 4.35
CA LYS A 136 -12.69 1.77 4.38
C LYS A 136 -13.12 1.21 3.03
N GLU A 137 -12.74 1.82 1.94
CA GLU A 137 -13.02 1.33 0.60
C GLU A 137 -12.29 0.01 0.29
N ILE A 138 -11.01 -0.12 0.70
CA ILE A 138 -10.30 -1.40 0.61
C ILE A 138 -11.07 -2.48 1.37
N SER A 139 -11.52 -2.20 2.60
CA SER A 139 -12.30 -3.20 3.35
C SER A 139 -13.64 -3.55 2.70
N ARG A 140 -14.27 -2.59 2.01
CA ARG A 140 -15.53 -2.83 1.28
C ARG A 140 -15.33 -3.77 0.09
N VAL A 141 -14.24 -3.62 -0.64
CA VAL A 141 -13.96 -4.43 -1.85
C VAL A 141 -13.31 -5.77 -1.53
N LEU A 142 -12.71 -5.91 -0.37
CA LEU A 142 -12.18 -7.18 0.13
C LEU A 142 -13.30 -8.08 0.66
N ARG A 143 -13.12 -9.39 0.52
CA ARG A 143 -13.98 -10.41 1.15
C ARG A 143 -13.77 -10.42 2.67
N SER A 144 -14.72 -10.95 3.42
CA SER A 144 -14.54 -11.15 4.87
C SER A 144 -13.31 -12.01 5.15
N ASN A 145 -12.55 -11.64 6.17
CA ASN A 145 -11.26 -12.24 6.54
C ASN A 145 -10.12 -12.07 5.50
N ALA A 146 -10.36 -11.41 4.38
CA ALA A 146 -9.32 -11.05 3.44
C ALA A 146 -8.35 -10.03 4.07
N SER A 147 -7.15 -9.91 3.51
CA SER A 147 -6.11 -9.08 4.11
C SER A 147 -5.75 -7.88 3.24
N VAL A 148 -5.34 -6.79 3.89
CA VAL A 148 -4.52 -5.75 3.27
C VAL A 148 -3.08 -5.90 3.74
N ILE A 149 -2.12 -5.76 2.81
CA ILE A 149 -0.68 -5.71 3.10
C ILE A 149 -0.14 -4.37 2.61
N ILE A 150 0.36 -3.57 3.53
CA ILE A 150 0.95 -2.26 3.27
C ILE A 150 2.44 -2.39 3.56
N THR A 151 3.30 -2.20 2.55
CA THR A 151 4.73 -2.13 2.74
C THR A 151 5.21 -0.69 2.70
N TYR A 152 6.29 -0.39 3.41
CA TYR A 152 6.94 0.90 3.37
C TYR A 152 8.45 0.77 3.58
N SER A 153 9.18 1.80 3.17
CA SER A 153 10.64 1.89 3.24
C SER A 153 11.06 3.32 3.58
N ASN A 154 12.36 3.59 3.57
CA ASN A 154 12.89 4.96 3.59
C ASN A 154 12.96 5.59 2.17
N ARG A 155 12.44 4.89 1.15
CA ARG A 155 12.44 5.33 -0.26
C ARG A 155 11.08 5.92 -0.61
N PHE A 156 10.98 7.24 -0.68
CA PHE A 156 9.75 7.97 -1.02
C PHE A 156 10.07 9.32 -1.66
N PHE A 157 9.08 9.92 -2.30
CA PHE A 157 9.16 11.28 -2.85
C PHE A 157 8.83 12.29 -1.76
N GLU A 158 9.85 12.91 -1.17
CA GLU A 158 9.72 13.78 0.01
C GLU A 158 8.67 14.88 -0.14
N THR A 159 8.51 15.44 -1.35
CA THR A 159 7.54 16.50 -1.60
C THR A 159 6.10 16.02 -1.64
N LYS A 160 5.86 14.72 -1.90
CA LYS A 160 4.52 14.14 -2.06
C LYS A 160 4.04 13.33 -0.86
N VAL A 161 4.91 12.98 0.09
CA VAL A 161 4.47 12.32 1.33
C VAL A 161 3.79 13.31 2.27
N THR A 162 2.90 12.78 3.12
CA THR A 162 2.16 13.59 4.09
C THR A 162 3.05 14.10 5.23
N SER A 163 2.68 15.23 5.84
CA SER A 163 3.37 15.83 7.00
C SER A 163 3.48 14.85 8.17
N ALA A 164 2.43 14.06 8.42
CA ALA A 164 2.45 13.03 9.45
C ALA A 164 3.54 11.99 9.19
N TRP A 165 3.73 11.58 7.94
CA TRP A 165 4.78 10.63 7.58
C TRP A 165 6.19 11.20 7.81
N LEU A 166 6.41 12.45 7.41
CA LEU A 166 7.71 13.14 7.58
C LEU A 166 8.05 13.42 9.05
N SER A 167 7.03 13.62 9.90
CA SER A 167 7.23 13.92 11.33
C SER A 167 7.67 12.70 12.15
N LEU A 168 7.57 11.49 11.62
CA LEU A 168 7.82 10.25 12.34
C LEU A 168 9.13 9.60 11.93
N SER A 169 9.78 8.94 12.92
CA SER A 169 10.88 8.04 12.62
C SER A 169 10.41 6.88 11.74
N GLU A 170 11.32 6.28 11.01
CA GLU A 170 11.05 5.12 10.16
C GLU A 170 10.37 3.98 10.94
N HIS A 171 10.82 3.73 12.18
CA HIS A 171 10.24 2.73 13.06
C HIS A 171 8.82 3.07 13.51
N ASP A 172 8.48 4.36 13.69
CA ASP A 172 7.19 4.79 14.25
C ASP A 172 6.09 4.91 13.19
N ARG A 173 6.44 4.91 11.90
CA ARG A 173 5.47 4.95 10.78
C ARG A 173 4.47 3.79 10.81
N LYS A 174 4.85 2.63 11.35
CA LYS A 174 3.92 1.52 11.61
C LYS A 174 2.75 1.92 12.50
N TYR A 175 2.98 2.79 13.49
CA TYR A 175 1.93 3.25 14.39
C TYR A 175 0.99 4.25 13.72
N LEU A 176 1.47 5.00 12.73
CA LEU A 176 0.62 5.85 11.90
C LEU A 176 -0.33 5.01 11.05
N ILE A 177 0.18 4.00 10.34
CA ILE A 177 -0.65 3.07 9.56
C ILE A 177 -1.67 2.38 10.47
N ARG A 178 -1.22 1.91 11.65
CA ARG A 178 -2.10 1.31 12.66
C ARG A 178 -3.21 2.27 13.09
N THR A 179 -2.91 3.54 13.34
CA THR A 179 -3.89 4.54 13.72
C THR A 179 -4.98 4.66 12.65
N TYR A 180 -4.62 4.75 11.39
CA TYR A 180 -5.58 4.81 10.28
C TYR A 180 -6.42 3.54 10.14
N LEU A 181 -5.83 2.35 10.33
CA LEU A 181 -6.56 1.09 10.34
C LEU A 181 -7.60 1.01 11.46
N LEU A 182 -7.24 1.49 12.67
CA LEU A 182 -8.16 1.56 13.81
C LEU A 182 -9.28 2.58 13.58
N GLU A 183 -8.99 3.74 12.99
CA GLU A 183 -9.98 4.76 12.65
C GLU A 183 -10.94 4.30 11.55
N ALA A 184 -10.49 3.44 10.65
CA ALA A 184 -11.37 2.81 9.66
C ALA A 184 -12.41 1.89 10.30
N LYS A 185 -12.14 1.29 11.48
CA LYS A 185 -13.04 0.43 12.28
C LYS A 185 -13.51 -0.84 11.56
N THR A 186 -12.77 -1.29 10.55
CA THR A 186 -13.12 -2.43 9.70
C THR A 186 -12.03 -3.50 9.69
N TYR A 187 -10.96 -3.30 10.46
CA TYR A 187 -9.79 -4.17 10.47
C TYR A 187 -9.52 -4.78 11.85
N VAL A 188 -9.07 -6.02 11.83
CA VAL A 188 -8.63 -6.80 12.99
C VAL A 188 -7.27 -7.43 12.71
N ASP A 189 -6.65 -8.04 13.72
CA ASP A 189 -5.38 -8.79 13.59
C ASP A 189 -4.25 -7.98 12.92
N ILE A 190 -4.09 -6.73 13.35
CA ILE A 190 -3.03 -5.86 12.83
C ILE A 190 -1.66 -6.39 13.26
N GLN A 191 -0.83 -6.76 12.29
CA GLN A 191 0.50 -7.33 12.46
C GLN A 191 1.56 -6.42 11.87
N PHE A 192 2.66 -6.24 12.58
CA PHE A 192 3.85 -5.52 12.11
C PHE A 192 4.96 -6.52 11.78
N MET A 193 5.65 -6.30 10.69
CA MET A 193 6.76 -7.13 10.24
C MET A 193 7.92 -6.23 9.82
N ASP A 194 9.10 -6.51 10.36
CA ASP A 194 10.35 -6.01 9.81
C ASP A 194 10.86 -7.06 8.84
N CYS A 195 10.87 -6.70 7.57
CA CYS A 195 11.32 -7.54 6.47
C CYS A 195 12.69 -7.10 5.95
N SER A 196 13.34 -6.18 6.67
CA SER A 196 14.63 -5.62 6.28
C SER A 196 15.72 -6.70 6.25
N SER A 197 16.59 -6.63 5.26
CA SER A 197 17.83 -7.39 5.27
C SER A 197 18.91 -6.64 6.05
N ILE A 198 20.00 -7.34 6.37
CA ILE A 198 21.18 -6.74 7.03
C ILE A 198 21.78 -5.62 6.15
N THR A 199 21.65 -5.74 4.84
CA THR A 199 22.16 -4.78 3.86
C THR A 199 21.06 -4.39 2.88
N GLY A 200 21.11 -3.17 2.35
CA GLY A 200 20.16 -2.67 1.38
C GLY A 200 19.09 -1.74 1.97
N ASP A 201 18.07 -1.45 1.17
CA ASP A 201 16.96 -0.62 1.62
C ASP A 201 16.14 -1.34 2.71
N PRO A 202 15.78 -0.66 3.80
CA PRO A 202 14.90 -1.24 4.82
C PRO A 202 13.51 -1.49 4.24
N LEU A 203 12.85 -2.55 4.71
CA LEU A 203 11.49 -2.88 4.32
C LEU A 203 10.66 -3.28 5.55
N TYR A 204 9.58 -2.59 5.74
CA TYR A 204 8.60 -2.86 6.79
C TYR A 204 7.24 -3.17 6.19
N ALA A 205 6.44 -3.95 6.89
CA ALA A 205 5.09 -4.25 6.47
C ALA A 205 4.09 -4.18 7.62
N VAL A 206 2.88 -3.76 7.29
CA VAL A 206 1.69 -3.84 8.13
C VAL A 206 0.67 -4.70 7.41
N LYS A 207 0.21 -5.76 8.04
CA LYS A 207 -0.87 -6.61 7.55
C LYS A 207 -2.06 -6.51 8.50
N ALA A 208 -3.27 -6.38 7.95
CA ALA A 208 -4.50 -6.41 8.72
C ALA A 208 -5.57 -7.22 7.98
N ASN A 209 -6.46 -7.86 8.72
CA ASN A 209 -7.58 -8.61 8.16
C ASN A 209 -8.86 -7.77 8.22
N VAL A 210 -9.74 -7.90 7.22
CA VAL A 210 -11.09 -7.35 7.27
C VAL A 210 -11.90 -8.13 8.32
N ALA A 211 -12.64 -7.41 9.17
CA ALA A 211 -13.47 -7.97 10.23
C ALA A 211 -14.66 -8.75 9.68
#